data_ba89c5eee560571d2d656247f358a0f7
#
_entry.id   ba89c5eee560571d2d656247f358a0f7
#
_cell.length_a   1.000
_cell.length_b   1.000
_cell.length_c   1.000
_cell.angle_alpha   90.00
_cell.angle_beta   90.00
_cell.angle_gamma   90.00
#
_symmetry.space_group_name_H-M   'P 1'
#
loop_
_entity.id
_entity.type
_entity.pdbx_description
1 polymer ?
#
loop_
_entity_poly.entity_id
_entity_poly.type
_entity_poly.pdbx_seq_one_letter_code
_entity_poly.pdbx_strand_id
1 'polypeptide(L)'
;MSKDFRWGIIGTGGIARTFARDLAFTQGHVVAAVGSRELAKAETFAQEFNAAPYGSYEELVQQELDGVYVATPHPMHAPNTILALENGKPVLCEKPFAVNSRESAAMIETARRNNLLLVEAMWSRFLPPYRKIRELLESGVFGEIISVSADHGQRLPLPKYYRLHAPELAGGALLDLGIYPISFAYMVLGKPLSIVARGEFTPSGVDSQTSMIFQYANGAHAQLTTTLLLKSPCTAQIIGTQASLFVDGDFYTPTSMRLKKVSGEVMEFPRVYQGHGLREQAIEFAKLISEGKTESDLMTHNDTQSIMETMDEIRSQIGLRYPFEN
;
A
#
# COMPACT_ATOMS: atom_id res chain seq x y z
N MET A 1 4.16 -27.10 -19.25
CA MET A 1 3.62 -25.75 -19.01
C MET A 1 3.57 -25.56 -17.51
N SER A 2 4.12 -24.47 -16.95
CA SER A 2 3.97 -24.18 -15.54
C SER A 2 2.49 -23.98 -15.24
N LYS A 3 2.02 -24.48 -14.10
CA LYS A 3 0.64 -24.28 -13.63
C LYS A 3 0.44 -22.81 -13.32
N ASP A 4 -0.68 -22.21 -13.76
CA ASP A 4 -1.02 -20.82 -13.42
C ASP A 4 -1.18 -20.63 -11.92
N PHE A 5 -0.69 -19.49 -11.39
CA PHE A 5 -0.87 -19.08 -10.01
C PHE A 5 -2.34 -18.70 -9.77
N ARG A 6 -2.99 -19.38 -8.85
CA ARG A 6 -4.44 -19.33 -8.58
C ARG A 6 -4.74 -18.35 -7.44
N TRP A 7 -5.21 -17.17 -7.79
CA TRP A 7 -5.61 -16.16 -6.81
C TRP A 7 -7.03 -16.38 -6.30
N GLY A 8 -7.19 -16.34 -4.95
CA GLY A 8 -8.45 -16.04 -4.31
C GLY A 8 -8.55 -14.57 -3.99
N ILE A 9 -9.71 -13.94 -4.20
CA ILE A 9 -9.93 -12.53 -3.88
C ILE A 9 -11.01 -12.40 -2.79
N ILE A 10 -10.66 -11.83 -1.66
CA ILE A 10 -11.59 -11.47 -0.58
C ILE A 10 -12.03 -10.02 -0.79
N GLY A 11 -13.29 -9.84 -1.23
CA GLY A 11 -13.89 -8.54 -1.55
C GLY A 11 -14.09 -8.33 -3.05
N THR A 12 -15.14 -7.55 -3.39
CA THR A 12 -15.60 -7.29 -4.77
C THR A 12 -15.58 -5.80 -5.12
N GLY A 13 -14.77 -5.01 -4.39
CA GLY A 13 -14.67 -3.56 -4.54
C GLY A 13 -13.90 -3.11 -5.78
N GLY A 14 -13.74 -1.79 -5.93
CA GLY A 14 -13.03 -1.19 -7.06
C GLY A 14 -11.58 -1.66 -7.18
N ILE A 15 -10.85 -1.72 -6.05
CA ILE A 15 -9.45 -2.12 -6.07
C ILE A 15 -9.29 -3.61 -6.42
N ALA A 16 -10.19 -4.48 -5.97
CA ALA A 16 -10.23 -5.89 -6.36
C ALA A 16 -10.39 -6.04 -7.88
N ARG A 17 -11.29 -5.26 -8.50
CA ARG A 17 -11.47 -5.25 -9.96
C ARG A 17 -10.24 -4.71 -10.69
N THR A 18 -9.62 -3.65 -10.17
CA THR A 18 -8.41 -3.09 -10.76
C THR A 18 -7.26 -4.10 -10.72
N PHE A 19 -7.08 -4.80 -9.59
CA PHE A 19 -6.10 -5.89 -9.46
C PHE A 19 -6.37 -7.01 -10.47
N ALA A 20 -7.59 -7.53 -10.53
CA ALA A 20 -7.96 -8.61 -11.46
C ALA A 20 -7.76 -8.21 -12.93
N ARG A 21 -8.09 -6.97 -13.31
CA ARG A 21 -7.84 -6.46 -14.67
C ARG A 21 -6.36 -6.30 -14.98
N ASP A 22 -5.58 -5.88 -14.00
CA ASP A 22 -4.14 -5.64 -14.19
C ASP A 22 -3.37 -6.97 -14.31
N LEU A 23 -3.86 -8.06 -13.72
CA LEU A 23 -3.32 -9.41 -13.93
C LEU A 23 -3.38 -9.86 -15.39
N ALA A 24 -4.31 -9.34 -16.20
CA ALA A 24 -4.37 -9.65 -17.63
C ALA A 24 -3.15 -9.17 -18.43
N PHE A 25 -2.33 -8.30 -17.88
CA PHE A 25 -1.04 -7.87 -18.46
C PHE A 25 0.13 -8.77 -18.09
N THR A 26 -0.10 -9.87 -17.37
CA THR A 26 0.94 -10.84 -17.02
C THR A 26 0.48 -12.26 -17.37
N GLN A 27 1.43 -13.16 -17.62
CA GLN A 27 1.17 -14.57 -17.87
C GLN A 27 1.31 -15.38 -16.57
N GLY A 28 0.63 -16.51 -16.53
CA GLY A 28 0.76 -17.43 -15.41
C GLY A 28 0.02 -17.02 -14.15
N HIS A 29 -0.95 -16.08 -14.23
CA HIS A 29 -1.79 -15.68 -13.11
C HIS A 29 -3.27 -15.70 -13.51
N VAL A 30 -4.11 -16.29 -12.65
CA VAL A 30 -5.56 -16.35 -12.86
C VAL A 30 -6.30 -16.01 -11.59
N VAL A 31 -7.42 -15.31 -11.69
CA VAL A 31 -8.38 -15.18 -10.60
C VAL A 31 -9.21 -16.45 -10.56
N ALA A 32 -8.90 -17.35 -9.62
CA ALA A 32 -9.56 -18.65 -9.50
C ALA A 32 -10.88 -18.57 -8.73
N ALA A 33 -10.94 -17.72 -7.72
CA ALA A 33 -12.10 -17.60 -6.83
C ALA A 33 -12.27 -16.17 -6.30
N VAL A 34 -13.51 -15.78 -6.02
CA VAL A 34 -13.85 -14.52 -5.36
C VAL A 34 -14.89 -14.74 -4.27
N GLY A 35 -14.66 -14.15 -3.09
CA GLY A 35 -15.57 -14.19 -1.95
C GLY A 35 -16.21 -12.84 -1.65
N SER A 36 -17.49 -12.86 -1.32
CA SER A 36 -18.22 -11.71 -0.83
C SER A 36 -19.24 -12.16 0.20
N ARG A 37 -19.60 -11.29 1.18
CA ARG A 37 -20.69 -11.53 2.13
C ARG A 37 -22.08 -11.60 1.47
N GLU A 38 -22.16 -11.17 0.22
CA GLU A 38 -23.36 -11.25 -0.62
C GLU A 38 -23.00 -12.03 -1.87
N LEU A 39 -23.55 -13.26 -2.01
CA LEU A 39 -23.24 -14.15 -3.16
C LEU A 39 -23.44 -13.46 -4.50
N ALA A 40 -24.51 -12.70 -4.68
CA ALA A 40 -24.82 -12.00 -5.92
C ALA A 40 -23.70 -11.01 -6.35
N LYS A 41 -23.00 -10.39 -5.39
CA LYS A 41 -21.83 -9.53 -5.67
C LYS A 41 -20.63 -10.36 -6.11
N ALA A 42 -20.44 -11.54 -5.52
CA ALA A 42 -19.38 -12.47 -5.93
C ALA A 42 -19.67 -13.00 -7.35
N GLU A 43 -20.91 -13.39 -7.65
CA GLU A 43 -21.33 -13.86 -8.98
C GLU A 43 -21.10 -12.79 -10.06
N THR A 44 -21.50 -11.54 -9.80
CA THR A 44 -21.26 -10.41 -10.72
C THR A 44 -19.78 -10.20 -11.01
N PHE A 45 -18.93 -10.28 -9.99
CA PHE A 45 -17.47 -10.18 -10.14
C PHE A 45 -16.91 -11.41 -10.89
N ALA A 46 -17.34 -12.60 -10.53
CA ALA A 46 -16.88 -13.85 -11.09
C ALA A 46 -17.15 -13.95 -12.60
N GLN A 47 -18.30 -13.46 -13.07
CA GLN A 47 -18.62 -13.41 -14.51
C GLN A 47 -17.64 -12.53 -15.31
N GLU A 48 -17.16 -11.42 -14.72
CA GLU A 48 -16.20 -10.51 -15.38
C GLU A 48 -14.82 -11.17 -15.57
N PHE A 49 -14.41 -12.03 -14.63
CA PHE A 49 -13.04 -12.57 -14.56
C PHE A 49 -12.98 -14.11 -14.74
N ASN A 50 -14.09 -14.76 -15.06
CA ASN A 50 -14.18 -16.22 -15.20
C ASN A 50 -13.71 -16.98 -13.93
N ALA A 51 -14.08 -16.46 -12.76
CA ALA A 51 -13.73 -17.01 -11.46
C ALA A 51 -14.89 -17.79 -10.82
N ALA A 52 -14.62 -18.58 -9.79
CA ALA A 52 -15.67 -19.22 -8.99
C ALA A 52 -16.17 -18.27 -7.90
N PRO A 53 -17.51 -18.01 -7.79
CA PRO A 53 -18.07 -17.16 -6.75
C PRO A 53 -18.34 -17.92 -5.45
N TYR A 54 -18.09 -17.26 -4.29
CA TYR A 54 -18.40 -17.79 -2.96
C TYR A 54 -19.16 -16.75 -2.13
N GLY A 55 -20.17 -17.21 -1.38
CA GLY A 55 -21.07 -16.38 -0.55
C GLY A 55 -20.48 -15.99 0.81
N SER A 56 -19.33 -16.56 1.15
CA SER A 56 -18.58 -16.22 2.38
C SER A 56 -17.07 -16.26 2.13
N TYR A 57 -16.31 -15.66 3.04
CA TYR A 57 -14.85 -15.70 2.99
C TYR A 57 -14.31 -17.05 3.49
N GLU A 58 -15.03 -17.66 4.44
CA GLU A 58 -14.78 -18.99 4.99
C GLU A 58 -14.84 -20.07 3.90
N GLU A 59 -15.83 -20.02 3.02
CA GLU A 59 -15.93 -20.95 1.89
C GLU A 59 -14.79 -20.74 0.89
N LEU A 60 -14.41 -19.48 0.61
CA LEU A 60 -13.33 -19.16 -0.32
C LEU A 60 -11.99 -19.71 0.17
N VAL A 61 -11.64 -19.53 1.45
CA VAL A 61 -10.32 -19.95 1.94
C VAL A 61 -10.16 -21.48 2.02
N GLN A 62 -11.24 -22.25 1.90
CA GLN A 62 -11.18 -23.71 1.78
C GLN A 62 -10.80 -24.21 0.37
N GLN A 63 -10.77 -23.32 -0.63
CA GLN A 63 -10.50 -23.70 -2.00
C GLN A 63 -9.00 -23.94 -2.25
N GLU A 64 -8.68 -24.62 -3.34
CA GLU A 64 -7.30 -24.79 -3.81
C GLU A 64 -6.80 -23.48 -4.44
N LEU A 65 -6.11 -22.66 -3.64
CA LEU A 65 -5.57 -21.36 -4.00
C LEU A 65 -4.08 -21.32 -3.64
N ASP A 66 -3.29 -20.66 -4.49
CA ASP A 66 -1.85 -20.46 -4.25
C ASP A 66 -1.60 -19.19 -3.40
N GLY A 67 -2.53 -18.22 -3.43
CA GLY A 67 -2.50 -17.03 -2.60
C GLY A 67 -3.86 -16.34 -2.53
N VAL A 68 -4.06 -15.55 -1.48
CA VAL A 68 -5.28 -14.77 -1.25
C VAL A 68 -4.95 -13.29 -1.28
N TYR A 69 -5.68 -12.52 -2.10
CA TYR A 69 -5.64 -11.06 -2.09
C TYR A 69 -6.81 -10.52 -1.26
N VAL A 70 -6.48 -9.82 -0.16
CA VAL A 70 -7.47 -9.21 0.74
C VAL A 70 -7.69 -7.76 0.30
N ALA A 71 -8.90 -7.47 -0.19
CA ALA A 71 -9.31 -6.19 -0.79
C ALA A 71 -10.64 -5.67 -0.21
N THR A 72 -10.81 -5.84 1.09
CA THR A 72 -11.98 -5.39 1.86
C THR A 72 -11.79 -3.95 2.35
N PRO A 73 -12.79 -3.31 3.01
CA PRO A 73 -12.57 -2.06 3.75
C PRO A 73 -11.55 -2.23 4.89
N HIS A 74 -10.85 -1.15 5.25
CA HIS A 74 -9.72 -1.14 6.19
C HIS A 74 -9.95 -1.94 7.49
N PRO A 75 -11.09 -1.79 8.23
CA PRO A 75 -11.30 -2.54 9.48
C PRO A 75 -11.41 -4.07 9.28
N MET A 76 -11.61 -4.51 8.03
CA MET A 76 -11.74 -5.92 7.71
C MET A 76 -10.43 -6.54 7.17
N HIS A 77 -9.34 -5.77 7.05
CA HIS A 77 -8.05 -6.30 6.60
C HIS A 77 -7.51 -7.33 7.58
N ALA A 78 -7.41 -6.97 8.86
CA ALA A 78 -6.86 -7.87 9.88
C ALA A 78 -7.67 -9.17 10.05
N PRO A 79 -9.00 -9.14 10.30
CA PRO A 79 -9.74 -10.38 10.46
C PRO A 79 -9.72 -11.27 9.23
N ASN A 80 -9.81 -10.71 8.02
CA ASN A 80 -9.79 -11.51 6.79
C ASN A 80 -8.40 -12.07 6.45
N THR A 81 -7.34 -11.33 6.77
CA THR A 81 -5.96 -11.82 6.63
C THR A 81 -5.69 -12.96 7.59
N ILE A 82 -6.07 -12.81 8.86
CA ILE A 82 -5.94 -13.86 9.87
C ILE A 82 -6.73 -15.12 9.46
N LEU A 83 -7.97 -14.95 9.00
CA LEU A 83 -8.80 -16.04 8.49
C LEU A 83 -8.06 -16.83 7.38
N ALA A 84 -7.50 -16.15 6.39
CA ALA A 84 -6.81 -16.80 5.30
C ALA A 84 -5.53 -17.51 5.76
N LEU A 85 -4.72 -16.88 6.61
CA LEU A 85 -3.50 -17.45 7.16
C LEU A 85 -3.77 -18.69 8.02
N GLU A 86 -4.81 -18.68 8.87
CA GLU A 86 -5.21 -19.82 9.69
C GLU A 86 -5.74 -20.99 8.86
N ASN A 87 -6.18 -20.73 7.63
CA ASN A 87 -6.56 -21.75 6.65
C ASN A 87 -5.42 -22.11 5.67
N GLY A 88 -4.17 -21.80 6.03
CA GLY A 88 -2.98 -22.21 5.28
C GLY A 88 -2.78 -21.44 3.97
N LYS A 89 -3.40 -20.25 3.79
CA LYS A 89 -3.26 -19.48 2.58
C LYS A 89 -2.28 -18.31 2.78
N PRO A 90 -1.24 -18.19 1.95
CA PRO A 90 -0.41 -16.98 1.86
C PRO A 90 -1.26 -15.77 1.48
N VAL A 91 -0.93 -14.58 2.01
CA VAL A 91 -1.78 -13.39 1.86
C VAL A 91 -1.02 -12.18 1.33
N LEU A 92 -1.60 -11.54 0.31
CA LEU A 92 -1.33 -10.18 -0.13
C LEU A 92 -2.48 -9.29 0.38
N CYS A 93 -2.21 -8.43 1.39
CA CYS A 93 -3.24 -7.61 2.02
C CYS A 93 -3.14 -6.14 1.57
N GLU A 94 -4.27 -5.56 1.13
CA GLU A 94 -4.34 -4.14 0.73
C GLU A 94 -3.86 -3.18 1.81
N LYS A 95 -3.34 -2.04 1.30
CA LYS A 95 -2.95 -0.89 2.13
C LYS A 95 -4.20 -0.07 2.54
N PRO A 96 -4.16 0.61 3.69
CA PRO A 96 -3.20 0.41 4.77
C PRO A 96 -3.33 -1.00 5.31
N PHE A 97 -2.23 -1.59 5.73
CA PHE A 97 -2.19 -3.01 6.10
C PHE A 97 -3.24 -3.39 7.16
N ALA A 98 -3.43 -2.50 8.14
CA ALA A 98 -4.44 -2.60 9.19
C ALA A 98 -4.92 -1.19 9.56
N VAL A 99 -5.81 -1.08 10.54
CA VAL A 99 -6.24 0.22 11.08
C VAL A 99 -5.22 0.78 12.07
N ASN A 100 -4.50 -0.10 12.77
CA ASN A 100 -3.50 0.27 13.78
C ASN A 100 -2.37 -0.78 13.86
N SER A 101 -1.30 -0.43 14.58
CA SER A 101 -0.11 -1.26 14.76
C SER A 101 -0.37 -2.56 15.54
N ARG A 102 -1.36 -2.59 16.43
CA ARG A 102 -1.75 -3.80 17.18
C ARG A 102 -2.34 -4.85 16.25
N GLU A 103 -3.22 -4.45 15.34
CA GLU A 103 -3.78 -5.35 14.32
C GLU A 103 -2.70 -5.85 13.36
N SER A 104 -1.83 -4.95 12.90
CA SER A 104 -0.67 -5.29 12.07
C SER A 104 0.23 -6.35 12.74
N ALA A 105 0.56 -6.17 14.02
CA ALA A 105 1.36 -7.13 14.78
C ALA A 105 0.67 -8.51 14.86
N ALA A 106 -0.64 -8.55 15.09
CA ALA A 106 -1.40 -9.80 15.16
C ALA A 106 -1.40 -10.55 13.80
N MET A 107 -1.52 -9.84 12.68
CA MET A 107 -1.45 -10.41 11.34
C MET A 107 -0.06 -11.03 11.09
N ILE A 108 1.01 -10.27 11.38
CA ILE A 108 2.41 -10.69 11.21
C ILE A 108 2.72 -11.91 12.09
N GLU A 109 2.29 -11.91 13.35
CA GLU A 109 2.47 -13.04 14.26
C GLU A 109 1.75 -14.30 13.75
N THR A 110 0.52 -14.13 13.23
CA THR A 110 -0.24 -15.24 12.64
C THR A 110 0.47 -15.82 11.41
N ALA A 111 1.02 -14.99 10.53
CA ALA A 111 1.79 -15.43 9.38
C ALA A 111 3.04 -16.22 9.81
N ARG A 112 3.80 -15.71 10.78
CA ARG A 112 4.99 -16.36 11.33
C ARG A 112 4.68 -17.71 11.98
N ARG A 113 3.62 -17.78 12.79
CA ARG A 113 3.18 -19.01 13.46
C ARG A 113 2.81 -20.11 12.46
N ASN A 114 2.21 -19.72 11.33
CA ASN A 114 1.81 -20.65 10.27
C ASN A 114 2.89 -20.86 9.19
N ASN A 115 4.05 -20.18 9.29
CA ASN A 115 5.13 -20.19 8.30
C ASN A 115 4.64 -19.88 6.88
N LEU A 116 3.80 -18.84 6.73
CA LEU A 116 3.20 -18.41 5.48
C LEU A 116 3.70 -17.05 5.05
N LEU A 117 3.73 -16.83 3.72
CA LEU A 117 4.02 -15.53 3.14
C LEU A 117 2.87 -14.56 3.46
N LEU A 118 3.24 -13.40 4.02
CA LEU A 118 2.36 -12.27 4.21
C LEU A 118 3.03 -11.01 3.68
N VAL A 119 2.36 -10.28 2.79
CA VAL A 119 2.89 -9.07 2.18
C VAL A 119 1.83 -7.96 2.23
N GLU A 120 2.23 -6.76 2.64
CA GLU A 120 1.41 -5.56 2.45
C GLU A 120 1.40 -5.16 0.98
N ALA A 121 0.22 -4.98 0.41
CA ALA A 121 0.01 -4.53 -0.96
C ALA A 121 0.27 -3.01 -1.11
N MET A 122 1.40 -2.53 -0.60
CA MET A 122 1.92 -1.19 -0.87
C MET A 122 2.51 -1.16 -2.28
N TRP A 123 1.64 -1.30 -3.26
CA TRP A 123 1.95 -1.58 -4.67
C TRP A 123 3.00 -0.67 -5.29
N SER A 124 3.08 0.61 -4.87
CA SER A 124 4.12 1.54 -5.30
C SER A 124 5.54 1.00 -5.06
N ARG A 125 5.78 0.31 -3.93
CA ARG A 125 7.09 -0.26 -3.57
C ARG A 125 7.60 -1.30 -4.58
N PHE A 126 6.69 -1.92 -5.34
CA PHE A 126 6.99 -2.98 -6.32
C PHE A 126 7.16 -2.46 -7.74
N LEU A 127 6.76 -1.22 -8.02
CA LEU A 127 6.82 -0.60 -9.34
C LEU A 127 8.26 -0.42 -9.86
N PRO A 128 8.49 -0.51 -11.19
CA PRO A 128 9.80 -0.26 -11.77
C PRO A 128 10.44 1.09 -11.37
N PRO A 129 9.73 2.23 -11.31
CA PRO A 129 10.30 3.47 -10.80
C PRO A 129 10.82 3.36 -9.37
N TYR A 130 10.12 2.67 -8.48
CA TYR A 130 10.54 2.49 -7.09
C TYR A 130 11.74 1.55 -6.95
N ARG A 131 11.83 0.50 -7.78
CA ARG A 131 13.03 -0.33 -7.88
C ARG A 131 14.21 0.50 -8.34
N LYS A 132 14.01 1.39 -9.33
CA LYS A 132 15.06 2.31 -9.80
C LYS A 132 15.49 3.31 -8.72
N ILE A 133 14.56 3.83 -7.91
CA ILE A 133 14.90 4.69 -6.77
C ILE A 133 15.78 3.95 -5.77
N ARG A 134 15.49 2.67 -5.46
CA ARG A 134 16.33 1.84 -4.58
C ARG A 134 17.75 1.66 -5.14
N GLU A 135 17.89 1.33 -6.43
CA GLU A 135 19.19 1.23 -7.09
C GLU A 135 19.99 2.54 -6.98
N LEU A 136 19.33 3.70 -7.16
CA LEU A 136 19.96 5.00 -7.01
C LEU A 136 20.38 5.28 -5.56
N LEU A 137 19.57 4.91 -4.57
CA LEU A 137 19.93 5.02 -3.16
C LEU A 137 21.14 4.15 -2.81
N GLU A 138 21.14 2.89 -3.24
CA GLU A 138 22.22 1.93 -3.02
C GLU A 138 23.52 2.35 -3.72
N SER A 139 23.46 3.04 -4.87
CA SER A 139 24.62 3.55 -5.59
C SER A 139 25.32 4.72 -4.88
N GLY A 140 24.68 5.32 -3.86
CA GLY A 140 25.20 6.47 -3.15
C GLY A 140 25.20 7.78 -3.95
N VAL A 141 24.50 7.84 -5.11
CA VAL A 141 24.50 8.99 -6.03
C VAL A 141 24.03 10.30 -5.38
N PHE A 142 23.21 10.22 -4.33
CA PHE A 142 22.71 11.39 -3.62
C PHE A 142 23.74 12.03 -2.68
N GLY A 143 24.82 11.31 -2.31
CA GLY A 143 25.64 11.68 -1.16
C GLY A 143 24.83 11.56 0.13
N GLU A 144 24.96 12.52 1.04
CA GLU A 144 24.11 12.61 2.23
C GLU A 144 22.73 13.13 1.85
N ILE A 145 21.65 12.41 2.24
CA ILE A 145 20.27 12.86 2.01
C ILE A 145 19.90 13.89 3.06
N ILE A 146 19.50 15.07 2.62
CA ILE A 146 19.16 16.23 3.47
C ILE A 146 17.65 16.32 3.67
N SER A 147 16.86 16.10 2.62
CA SER A 147 15.42 16.18 2.76
C SER A 147 14.66 15.27 1.78
N VAL A 148 13.47 14.88 2.21
CA VAL A 148 12.46 14.20 1.41
C VAL A 148 11.18 15.02 1.48
N SER A 149 10.48 15.18 0.36
CA SER A 149 9.13 15.72 0.36
C SER A 149 8.22 14.88 -0.50
N ALA A 150 6.96 14.72 -0.08
CA ALA A 150 5.93 14.06 -0.87
C ALA A 150 4.54 14.56 -0.48
N ASP A 151 3.66 14.68 -1.47
CA ASP A 151 2.28 15.09 -1.27
C ASP A 151 1.31 14.11 -1.95
N HIS A 152 0.19 13.82 -1.29
CA HIS A 152 -0.89 13.03 -1.90
C HIS A 152 -2.24 13.65 -1.58
N GLY A 153 -2.75 14.44 -2.51
CA GLY A 153 -4.07 15.05 -2.45
C GLY A 153 -4.97 14.57 -3.59
N GLN A 154 -6.20 14.21 -3.25
CA GLN A 154 -7.24 13.90 -4.22
C GLN A 154 -8.55 14.58 -3.84
N ARG A 155 -9.34 15.00 -4.83
CA ARG A 155 -10.68 15.50 -4.59
C ARG A 155 -11.66 14.34 -4.52
N LEU A 156 -12.05 13.94 -3.30
CA LEU A 156 -12.84 12.75 -3.01
C LEU A 156 -14.13 13.10 -2.23
N PRO A 157 -15.10 13.83 -2.86
CA PRO A 157 -16.29 14.33 -2.18
C PRO A 157 -17.37 13.26 -1.98
N LEU A 158 -18.26 13.51 -1.00
CA LEU A 158 -19.51 12.79 -0.87
C LEU A 158 -20.45 13.07 -2.06
N PRO A 159 -21.41 12.17 -2.36
CA PRO A 159 -21.60 10.84 -1.75
C PRO A 159 -20.74 9.75 -2.37
N LYS A 160 -20.06 10.03 -3.49
CA LYS A 160 -19.33 9.02 -4.28
C LYS A 160 -18.27 8.29 -3.46
N TYR A 161 -17.58 9.00 -2.58
CA TYR A 161 -16.48 8.46 -1.78
C TYR A 161 -16.87 8.31 -0.30
N TYR A 162 -18.10 7.84 -0.05
CA TYR A 162 -18.65 7.66 1.30
C TYR A 162 -17.68 6.94 2.25
N ARG A 163 -17.03 5.86 1.80
CA ARG A 163 -16.09 5.08 2.61
C ARG A 163 -15.00 5.96 3.27
N LEU A 164 -14.52 6.96 2.53
CA LEU A 164 -13.44 7.84 3.00
C LEU A 164 -13.93 8.91 4.00
N HIS A 165 -15.24 9.06 4.12
CA HIS A 165 -15.88 9.97 5.08
C HIS A 165 -16.56 9.22 6.23
N ALA A 166 -16.44 7.89 6.29
CA ALA A 166 -17.09 7.02 7.25
C ALA A 166 -16.11 6.58 8.35
N PRO A 167 -16.23 7.09 9.59
CA PRO A 167 -15.37 6.68 10.70
C PRO A 167 -15.44 5.19 10.99
N GLU A 168 -16.61 4.57 10.83
CA GLU A 168 -16.86 3.13 11.01
C GLU A 168 -16.13 2.26 9.96
N LEU A 169 -15.65 2.87 8.88
CA LEU A 169 -14.85 2.20 7.85
C LEU A 169 -13.37 2.63 7.87
N ALA A 170 -12.92 3.28 8.95
CA ALA A 170 -11.60 3.86 9.08
C ALA A 170 -11.25 4.77 7.89
N GLY A 171 -12.18 5.70 7.58
CA GLY A 171 -11.99 6.71 6.54
C GLY A 171 -10.94 7.74 6.93
N GLY A 172 -10.75 8.74 6.08
CA GLY A 172 -9.79 9.83 6.27
C GLY A 172 -8.68 9.85 5.25
N ALA A 173 -8.02 10.99 5.16
CA ALA A 173 -6.91 11.22 4.25
C ALA A 173 -5.64 10.45 4.67
N LEU A 174 -5.36 10.38 5.97
CA LEU A 174 -4.13 9.80 6.50
C LEU A 174 -3.98 8.33 6.13
N LEU A 175 -4.96 7.49 6.48
CA LEU A 175 -4.88 6.05 6.23
C LEU A 175 -4.95 5.72 4.73
N ASP A 176 -5.81 6.39 3.96
CA ASP A 176 -6.02 6.03 2.56
C ASP A 176 -4.96 6.63 1.61
N LEU A 177 -4.58 7.88 1.81
CA LEU A 177 -3.65 8.62 0.95
C LEU A 177 -2.30 8.89 1.63
N GLY A 178 -2.29 9.25 2.92
CA GLY A 178 -1.09 9.60 3.68
C GLY A 178 -0.10 8.46 3.81
N ILE A 179 -0.57 7.21 3.75
CA ILE A 179 0.28 6.01 3.74
C ILE A 179 1.33 6.05 2.61
N TYR A 180 1.03 6.65 1.45
CA TYR A 180 1.97 6.72 0.32
C TYR A 180 3.17 7.63 0.58
N PRO A 181 2.99 8.93 0.96
CA PRO A 181 4.13 9.77 1.32
C PRO A 181 4.91 9.24 2.53
N ILE A 182 4.23 8.67 3.54
CA ILE A 182 4.89 8.04 4.69
C ILE A 182 5.75 6.86 4.22
N SER A 183 5.19 5.93 3.44
CA SER A 183 5.92 4.79 2.90
C SER A 183 7.10 5.22 2.02
N PHE A 184 6.96 6.29 1.24
CA PHE A 184 8.06 6.84 0.45
C PHE A 184 9.20 7.35 1.34
N ALA A 185 8.89 8.13 2.39
CA ALA A 185 9.89 8.62 3.34
C ALA A 185 10.60 7.45 4.07
N TYR A 186 9.86 6.42 4.47
CA TYR A 186 10.43 5.21 5.06
C TYR A 186 11.39 4.47 4.12
N MET A 187 11.05 4.36 2.84
CA MET A 187 11.94 3.73 1.85
C MET A 187 13.27 4.47 1.71
N VAL A 188 13.26 5.79 1.85
CA VAL A 188 14.43 6.65 1.62
C VAL A 188 15.27 6.84 2.89
N LEU A 189 14.63 7.08 4.03
CA LEU A 189 15.26 7.51 5.28
C LEU A 189 15.04 6.55 6.46
N GLY A 190 14.18 5.53 6.32
CA GLY A 190 13.84 4.62 7.40
C GLY A 190 12.89 5.23 8.45
N LYS A 191 12.94 4.70 9.69
CA LYS A 191 12.11 5.16 10.81
C LYS A 191 12.56 6.53 11.30
N PRO A 192 11.66 7.53 11.43
CA PRO A 192 12.01 8.84 11.97
C PRO A 192 12.33 8.78 13.47
N LEU A 193 13.15 9.73 13.92
CA LEU A 193 13.47 9.96 15.34
C LEU A 193 12.30 10.64 16.06
N SER A 194 11.66 11.61 15.41
CA SER A 194 10.49 12.32 15.93
C SER A 194 9.56 12.77 14.81
N ILE A 195 8.31 13.01 15.17
CA ILE A 195 7.23 13.37 14.27
C ILE A 195 6.49 14.57 14.85
N VAL A 196 6.15 15.53 13.99
CA VAL A 196 5.18 16.60 14.28
C VAL A 196 4.09 16.55 13.24
N ALA A 197 2.84 16.42 13.68
CA ALA A 197 1.68 16.35 12.78
C ALA A 197 0.58 17.35 13.20
N ARG A 198 -0.15 17.86 12.20
CA ARG A 198 -1.37 18.66 12.34
C ARG A 198 -2.38 18.21 11.31
N GLY A 199 -3.64 18.08 11.71
CA GLY A 199 -4.73 17.65 10.86
C GLY A 199 -5.98 18.47 11.06
N GLU A 200 -6.78 18.54 10.00
CA GLU A 200 -8.13 19.09 9.98
C GLU A 200 -9.13 17.98 9.71
N PHE A 201 -10.37 18.14 10.18
CA PHE A 201 -11.37 17.10 10.15
C PHE A 201 -12.53 17.43 9.21
N THR A 202 -13.13 16.40 8.67
CA THR A 202 -14.46 16.49 8.02
C THR A 202 -15.57 16.61 9.10
N PRO A 203 -16.77 17.03 8.72
CA PRO A 203 -17.91 17.03 9.65
C PRO A 203 -18.25 15.63 10.24
N SER A 204 -17.83 14.55 9.56
CA SER A 204 -18.03 13.17 10.05
C SER A 204 -16.98 12.70 11.07
N GLY A 205 -15.91 13.50 11.30
CA GLY A 205 -14.89 13.20 12.30
C GLY A 205 -13.69 12.39 11.80
N VAL A 206 -13.55 12.17 10.48
CA VAL A 206 -12.30 11.65 9.89
C VAL A 206 -11.41 12.82 9.46
N ASP A 207 -10.11 12.62 9.36
CA ASP A 207 -9.20 13.67 8.89
C ASP A 207 -9.44 13.98 7.41
N SER A 208 -9.59 15.28 7.11
CA SER A 208 -9.75 15.80 5.75
C SER A 208 -8.40 16.09 5.11
N GLN A 209 -7.43 16.50 5.92
CA GLN A 209 -6.04 16.73 5.53
C GLN A 209 -5.12 16.58 6.74
N THR A 210 -3.89 16.14 6.48
CA THR A 210 -2.85 16.01 7.50
C THR A 210 -1.50 16.45 6.92
N SER A 211 -0.78 17.31 7.67
CA SER A 211 0.59 17.74 7.37
C SER A 211 1.53 17.20 8.43
N MET A 212 2.69 16.68 7.99
CA MET A 212 3.63 15.97 8.84
C MET A 212 5.06 16.43 8.55
N ILE A 213 5.85 16.57 9.61
CA ILE A 213 7.30 16.75 9.54
C ILE A 213 7.94 15.61 10.31
N PHE A 214 8.79 14.83 9.63
CA PHE A 214 9.59 13.77 10.21
C PHE A 214 11.03 14.28 10.38
N GLN A 215 11.62 14.03 11.51
CA GLN A 215 13.01 14.38 11.83
C GLN A 215 13.82 13.09 12.02
N TYR A 216 15.03 13.06 11.48
CA TYR A 216 15.90 11.89 11.50
C TYR A 216 17.19 12.17 12.29
N ALA A 217 17.83 11.12 12.81
CA ALA A 217 19.01 11.23 13.66
C ALA A 217 20.23 11.88 12.95
N ASN A 218 20.31 11.75 11.63
CA ASN A 218 21.35 12.40 10.80
C ASN A 218 21.06 13.87 10.46
N GLY A 219 19.97 14.45 11.00
CA GLY A 219 19.55 15.83 10.71
C GLY A 219 18.67 15.99 9.46
N ALA A 220 18.43 14.92 8.70
CA ALA A 220 17.50 14.98 7.57
C ALA A 220 16.05 15.22 8.03
N HIS A 221 15.22 15.77 7.15
CA HIS A 221 13.78 15.97 7.39
C HIS A 221 12.94 15.42 6.25
N ALA A 222 11.76 14.87 6.57
CA ALA A 222 10.73 14.63 5.57
C ALA A 222 9.53 15.57 5.80
N GLN A 223 9.02 16.18 4.72
CA GLN A 223 7.85 17.05 4.71
C GLN A 223 6.75 16.36 3.90
N LEU A 224 5.70 15.92 4.58
CA LEU A 224 4.67 15.06 3.99
C LEU A 224 3.30 15.70 4.19
N THR A 225 2.47 15.64 3.15
CA THR A 225 1.08 16.15 3.22
C THR A 225 0.10 15.20 2.54
N THR A 226 -1.12 15.20 3.05
CA THR A 226 -2.23 14.45 2.46
C THR A 226 -3.54 15.21 2.61
N THR A 227 -4.46 15.07 1.63
CA THR A 227 -5.78 15.71 1.68
C THR A 227 -6.82 15.00 0.80
N LEU A 228 -8.08 14.98 1.28
CA LEU A 228 -9.26 14.54 0.52
C LEU A 228 -9.95 15.71 -0.23
N LEU A 229 -9.53 16.95 0.03
CA LEU A 229 -10.27 18.15 -0.37
C LEU A 229 -10.00 18.61 -1.79
N LEU A 230 -8.79 18.37 -2.29
CA LEU A 230 -8.35 18.81 -3.62
C LEU A 230 -7.33 17.86 -4.23
N LYS A 231 -7.19 17.93 -5.55
CA LYS A 231 -6.06 17.28 -6.25
C LYS A 231 -4.83 18.16 -6.06
N SER A 232 -3.81 17.60 -5.39
CA SER A 232 -2.48 18.20 -5.29
C SER A 232 -1.60 17.74 -6.47
N PRO A 233 -0.38 18.28 -6.64
CA PRO A 233 0.56 17.78 -7.64
C PRO A 233 0.89 16.29 -7.52
N CYS A 234 0.77 15.71 -6.33
CA CYS A 234 1.11 14.32 -6.02
C CYS A 234 2.54 13.96 -6.43
N THR A 235 3.49 14.83 -6.13
CA THR A 235 4.91 14.66 -6.45
C THR A 235 5.71 14.13 -5.26
N ALA A 236 6.92 13.63 -5.54
CA ALA A 236 7.88 13.31 -4.49
C ALA A 236 9.29 13.78 -4.89
N GLN A 237 10.11 14.10 -3.89
CA GLN A 237 11.48 14.57 -4.08
C GLN A 237 12.43 13.97 -3.04
N ILE A 238 13.65 13.68 -3.48
CA ILE A 238 14.78 13.32 -2.62
C ILE A 238 15.88 14.34 -2.90
N ILE A 239 16.33 15.07 -1.89
CA ILE A 239 17.37 16.08 -2.01
C ILE A 239 18.59 15.64 -1.20
N GLY A 240 19.68 15.38 -1.90
CA GLY A 240 20.97 15.05 -1.29
C GLY A 240 22.05 16.06 -1.63
N THR A 241 23.21 15.90 -1.01
CA THR A 241 24.36 16.81 -1.20
C THR A 241 25.01 16.70 -2.57
N GLN A 242 24.79 15.59 -3.30
CA GLN A 242 25.41 15.34 -4.63
C GLN A 242 24.38 15.31 -5.77
N ALA A 243 23.13 14.97 -5.47
CA ALA A 243 22.06 14.91 -6.47
C ALA A 243 20.70 15.11 -5.84
N SER A 244 19.72 15.49 -6.68
CA SER A 244 18.32 15.56 -6.34
C SER A 244 17.49 14.73 -7.32
N LEU A 245 16.52 13.97 -6.81
CA LEU A 245 15.55 13.24 -7.63
C LEU A 245 14.19 13.93 -7.51
N PHE A 246 13.54 14.12 -8.65
CA PHE A 246 12.18 14.62 -8.77
C PHE A 246 11.32 13.52 -9.38
N VAL A 247 10.30 13.07 -8.67
CA VAL A 247 9.31 12.09 -9.12
C VAL A 247 8.05 12.85 -9.51
N ASP A 248 7.64 12.71 -10.76
CA ASP A 248 6.50 13.45 -11.30
C ASP A 248 5.17 12.99 -10.68
N GLY A 249 4.14 13.77 -10.84
CA GLY A 249 2.79 13.41 -10.38
C GLY A 249 2.22 12.23 -11.16
N ASP A 250 1.47 11.51 -10.59
CA ASP A 250 1.10 10.80 -9.40
C ASP A 250 2.24 9.86 -8.93
N PHE A 251 3.12 10.33 -8.06
CA PHE A 251 4.37 9.65 -7.69
C PHE A 251 4.20 8.18 -7.25
N TYR A 252 3.05 7.84 -6.70
CA TYR A 252 2.72 6.49 -6.22
C TYR A 252 2.31 5.50 -7.33
N THR A 253 2.26 5.95 -8.59
CA THR A 253 1.92 5.16 -9.78
C THR A 253 3.16 4.96 -10.67
N PRO A 254 3.07 4.15 -11.76
CA PRO A 254 4.08 4.20 -12.81
C PRO A 254 4.17 5.60 -13.41
N THR A 255 5.25 6.34 -13.11
CA THR A 255 5.46 7.73 -13.52
C THR A 255 6.88 7.97 -14.01
N SER A 256 7.16 9.16 -14.53
CA SER A 256 8.49 9.62 -14.89
C SER A 256 9.25 10.19 -13.70
N MET A 257 10.57 10.21 -13.82
CA MET A 257 11.47 10.77 -12.81
C MET A 257 12.65 11.47 -13.48
N ARG A 258 13.25 12.42 -12.77
CA ARG A 258 14.45 13.12 -13.20
C ARG A 258 15.45 13.25 -12.06
N LEU A 259 16.65 12.71 -12.25
CA LEU A 259 17.78 12.92 -11.35
C LEU A 259 18.65 14.07 -11.89
N LYS A 260 18.92 15.06 -11.04
CA LYS A 260 19.83 16.18 -11.35
C LYS A 260 21.01 16.15 -10.37
N LYS A 261 22.22 15.98 -10.88
CA LYS A 261 23.46 16.06 -10.10
C LYS A 261 23.89 17.51 -9.88
N VAL A 262 24.63 17.77 -8.82
CA VAL A 262 25.24 19.07 -8.55
C VAL A 262 26.19 19.50 -9.67
N SER A 263 26.83 18.55 -10.36
CA SER A 263 27.65 18.79 -11.55
C SER A 263 26.89 19.40 -12.74
N GLY A 264 25.56 19.43 -12.70
CA GLY A 264 24.70 19.86 -13.80
C GLY A 264 24.22 18.72 -14.71
N GLU A 265 24.74 17.51 -14.56
CA GLU A 265 24.25 16.33 -15.30
C GLU A 265 22.80 16.02 -14.93
N VAL A 266 21.98 15.73 -15.93
CA VAL A 266 20.58 15.34 -15.77
C VAL A 266 20.34 13.97 -16.39
N MET A 267 19.68 13.09 -15.64
CA MET A 267 19.24 11.77 -16.10
C MET A 267 17.73 11.70 -16.05
N GLU A 268 17.11 11.44 -17.20
CA GLU A 268 15.64 11.30 -17.32
C GLU A 268 15.23 9.83 -17.29
N PHE A 269 14.18 9.51 -16.57
CA PHE A 269 13.56 8.19 -16.51
C PHE A 269 12.11 8.34 -16.98
N PRO A 270 11.82 8.16 -18.26
CA PRO A 270 10.48 8.36 -18.80
C PRO A 270 9.53 7.27 -18.31
N ARG A 271 8.24 7.61 -18.22
CA ARG A 271 7.20 6.62 -17.95
C ARG A 271 7.05 5.67 -19.12
N VAL A 272 7.38 4.38 -18.90
CA VAL A 272 7.19 3.30 -19.88
C VAL A 272 6.44 2.17 -19.17
N TYR A 273 5.10 2.21 -19.18
CA TYR A 273 4.29 1.23 -18.47
C TYR A 273 2.89 1.11 -19.06
N GLN A 274 2.38 -0.12 -19.18
CA GLN A 274 1.00 -0.44 -19.53
C GLN A 274 0.25 -0.97 -18.31
N GLY A 275 -1.04 -0.67 -18.21
CA GLY A 275 -1.88 -1.08 -17.08
C GLY A 275 -1.76 -0.16 -15.88
N HIS A 276 -2.29 -0.62 -14.75
CA HIS A 276 -2.37 0.17 -13.52
C HIS A 276 -1.06 0.12 -12.70
N GLY A 277 -0.46 -1.08 -12.57
CA GLY A 277 0.76 -1.33 -11.76
C GLY A 277 0.56 -2.31 -10.61
N LEU A 278 -0.66 -2.75 -10.34
CA LEU A 278 -0.96 -3.70 -9.26
C LEU A 278 -0.42 -5.11 -9.53
N ARG A 279 -0.18 -5.48 -10.79
CA ARG A 279 0.39 -6.79 -11.13
C ARG A 279 1.81 -6.98 -10.61
N GLU A 280 2.59 -5.89 -10.43
CA GLU A 280 3.98 -6.01 -10.00
C GLU A 280 4.11 -6.65 -8.62
N GLN A 281 3.22 -6.31 -7.70
CA GLN A 281 3.16 -6.95 -6.38
C GLN A 281 2.67 -8.41 -6.46
N ALA A 282 1.78 -8.73 -7.42
CA ALA A 282 1.33 -10.10 -7.64
C ALA A 282 2.45 -11.00 -8.21
N ILE A 283 3.22 -10.48 -9.15
CA ILE A 283 4.40 -11.16 -9.72
C ILE A 283 5.44 -11.42 -8.63
N GLU A 284 5.76 -10.39 -7.84
CA GLU A 284 6.71 -10.54 -6.73
C GLU A 284 6.21 -11.55 -5.68
N PHE A 285 4.92 -11.49 -5.33
CA PHE A 285 4.30 -12.40 -4.38
C PHE A 285 4.43 -13.88 -4.83
N ALA A 286 4.10 -14.18 -6.08
CA ALA A 286 4.22 -15.53 -6.63
C ALA A 286 5.69 -16.01 -6.64
N LYS A 287 6.63 -15.11 -6.97
CA LYS A 287 8.07 -15.38 -6.92
C LYS A 287 8.51 -15.73 -5.49
N LEU A 288 8.12 -14.92 -4.49
CA LEU A 288 8.45 -15.14 -3.08
C LEU A 288 7.94 -16.50 -2.58
N ILE A 289 6.73 -16.92 -2.97
CA ILE A 289 6.20 -18.26 -2.68
C ILE A 289 7.10 -19.34 -3.30
N SER A 290 7.49 -19.19 -4.56
CA SER A 290 8.36 -20.16 -5.25
C SER A 290 9.75 -20.26 -4.61
N GLU A 291 10.21 -19.21 -3.94
CA GLU A 291 11.47 -19.14 -3.20
C GLU A 291 11.34 -19.58 -1.73
N GLY A 292 10.14 -19.95 -1.26
CA GLY A 292 9.87 -20.32 0.13
C GLY A 292 10.03 -19.19 1.14
N LYS A 293 9.87 -17.93 0.69
CA LYS A 293 9.95 -16.74 1.55
C LYS A 293 8.65 -16.52 2.32
N THR A 294 8.75 -15.88 3.49
CA THR A 294 7.61 -15.54 4.34
C THR A 294 7.32 -14.05 4.40
N GLU A 295 8.20 -13.21 3.86
CA GLU A 295 8.04 -11.76 3.70
C GLU A 295 8.77 -11.25 2.46
N SER A 296 8.56 -9.99 2.08
CA SER A 296 9.20 -9.34 0.93
C SER A 296 10.32 -8.41 1.39
N ASP A 297 11.47 -8.45 0.71
CA ASP A 297 12.56 -7.49 0.93
C ASP A 297 12.21 -6.07 0.44
N LEU A 298 11.17 -5.91 -0.39
CA LEU A 298 10.71 -4.61 -0.89
C LEU A 298 9.74 -3.91 0.06
N MET A 299 9.04 -4.67 0.90
CA MET A 299 8.14 -4.22 1.94
C MET A 299 8.17 -5.24 3.06
N THR A 300 9.12 -5.08 3.99
CA THR A 300 9.35 -6.02 5.08
C THR A 300 8.25 -5.92 6.15
N HIS A 301 8.06 -6.98 6.93
CA HIS A 301 7.17 -6.92 8.09
C HIS A 301 7.58 -5.82 9.08
N ASN A 302 8.88 -5.55 9.18
CA ASN A 302 9.38 -4.46 10.03
C ASN A 302 9.01 -3.07 9.48
N ASP A 303 9.10 -2.86 8.16
CA ASP A 303 8.66 -1.60 7.53
C ASP A 303 7.16 -1.40 7.74
N THR A 304 6.34 -2.43 7.43
CA THR A 304 4.88 -2.39 7.63
C THR A 304 4.53 -2.05 9.08
N GLN A 305 5.12 -2.76 10.05
CA GLN A 305 4.86 -2.53 11.47
C GLN A 305 5.28 -1.13 11.91
N SER A 306 6.47 -0.69 11.52
CA SER A 306 6.99 0.63 11.88
C SER A 306 6.19 1.78 11.25
N ILE A 307 5.70 1.60 10.02
CA ILE A 307 4.82 2.57 9.36
C ILE A 307 3.48 2.65 10.09
N MET A 308 2.90 1.51 10.49
CA MET A 308 1.64 1.50 11.25
C MET A 308 1.80 2.16 12.64
N GLU A 309 2.91 1.92 13.33
CA GLU A 309 3.24 2.62 14.59
C GLU A 309 3.34 4.14 14.39
N THR A 310 3.97 4.58 13.30
CA THR A 310 4.07 5.99 12.92
C THR A 310 2.70 6.58 12.62
N MET A 311 1.83 5.85 11.94
CA MET A 311 0.46 6.31 11.66
C MET A 311 -0.37 6.41 12.95
N ASP A 312 -0.19 5.50 13.91
CA ASP A 312 -0.82 5.58 15.23
C ASP A 312 -0.34 6.82 16.01
N GLU A 313 0.97 7.14 15.97
CA GLU A 313 1.52 8.34 16.59
C GLU A 313 0.94 9.61 15.95
N ILE A 314 0.88 9.67 14.60
CA ILE A 314 0.28 10.80 13.87
C ILE A 314 -1.19 10.96 14.27
N ARG A 315 -1.96 9.87 14.29
CA ARG A 315 -3.38 9.86 14.71
C ARG A 315 -3.54 10.38 16.12
N SER A 316 -2.67 9.96 17.04
CA SER A 316 -2.66 10.45 18.41
C SER A 316 -2.40 11.96 18.49
N GLN A 317 -1.44 12.49 17.73
CA GLN A 317 -1.10 13.92 17.71
C GLN A 317 -2.21 14.79 17.13
N ILE A 318 -2.93 14.32 16.11
CA ILE A 318 -4.06 15.06 15.51
C ILE A 318 -5.39 14.82 16.23
N GLY A 319 -5.49 13.82 17.13
CA GLY A 319 -6.70 13.46 17.85
C GLY A 319 -7.67 12.58 17.06
N LEU A 320 -7.23 11.88 16.00
CA LEU A 320 -8.06 10.97 15.22
C LEU A 320 -8.25 9.63 15.93
N ARG A 321 -9.50 9.29 16.22
CA ARG A 321 -9.90 7.98 16.79
C ARG A 321 -11.08 7.41 16.02
N TYR A 322 -11.06 6.11 15.83
CA TYR A 322 -12.19 5.41 15.21
C TYR A 322 -13.11 4.77 16.27
N PRO A 323 -14.45 4.67 16.01
CA PRO A 323 -15.43 4.28 17.02
C PRO A 323 -15.30 2.84 17.54
N PHE A 324 -14.58 1.99 16.82
CA PHE A 324 -14.34 0.58 17.17
C PHE A 324 -13.01 0.33 17.90
N GLU A 325 -12.23 1.38 18.18
CA GLU A 325 -10.96 1.33 18.90
C GLU A 325 -11.13 1.72 20.37
N ASN A 326 -11.85 0.95 21.14
CA ASN A 326 -12.05 1.16 22.58
C ASN A 326 -11.09 0.32 23.41
#